data_849d38aca506b052f16f2b4fd8e2bb87
#
_entry.id   849d38aca506b052f16f2b4fd8e2bb87
#
_cell.length_a   1.000
_cell.length_b   1.000
_cell.length_c   1.000
_cell.angle_alpha   90.00
_cell.angle_beta   90.00
_cell.angle_gamma   90.00
#
_symmetry.space_group_name_H-M   'P 1'
#
loop_
_entity.id
_entity.type
_entity.pdbx_description
1 polymer ?
#
loop_
_entity_poly.entity_id
_entity_poly.type
_entity_poly.pdbx_seq_one_letter_code
_entity_poly.pdbx_strand_id
1 'polypeptide(L)'
;MLPGIIARDGLCVIYGSSKPEVSFEFFPMILAGAAARFFIVYEMAPEARTETVSALQGQLASGLLRHHIAGTYALDDIAAAHEAVESGKTIGNVVVSLGQ
;
A
#
# COMPACT_ATOMS: atom_id res chain seq x y z
N MET A 1 -13.18 11.89 3.36
CA MET A 1 -12.36 11.59 2.17
C MET A 1 -12.77 10.30 1.45
N LEU A 2 -12.93 9.17 2.12
CA LEU A 2 -13.40 7.90 1.51
C LEU A 2 -14.75 7.99 0.79
N PRO A 3 -15.78 8.69 1.31
CA PRO A 3 -17.10 8.73 0.65
C PRO A 3 -17.12 9.39 -0.73
N GLY A 4 -16.16 10.26 -1.02
CA GLY A 4 -16.07 10.93 -2.32
C GLY A 4 -15.36 10.11 -3.41
N ILE A 5 -14.73 9.00 -3.04
CA ILE A 5 -13.94 8.15 -3.95
C ILE A 5 -14.52 6.75 -4.11
N ILE A 6 -15.38 6.31 -3.19
CA ILE A 6 -16.02 5.00 -3.29
C ILE A 6 -17.29 5.14 -4.13
N ALA A 7 -17.36 4.35 -5.20
CA ALA A 7 -18.57 4.22 -5.99
C ALA A 7 -19.71 3.60 -5.17
N ARG A 8 -20.94 3.76 -5.66
CA ARG A 8 -22.09 3.09 -5.04
C ARG A 8 -21.88 1.58 -5.02
N ASP A 9 -22.21 0.96 -3.89
CA ASP A 9 -21.97 -0.45 -3.59
C ASP A 9 -20.48 -0.88 -3.66
N GLY A 10 -19.58 0.11 -3.51
CA GLY A 10 -18.14 -0.10 -3.60
C GLY A 10 -17.55 -0.79 -2.37
N LEU A 11 -16.43 -1.47 -2.58
CA LEU A 11 -15.65 -2.13 -1.53
C LEU A 11 -14.34 -1.37 -1.27
N CYS A 12 -14.15 -0.95 -0.02
CA CYS A 12 -12.88 -0.44 0.48
C CYS A 12 -12.09 -1.58 1.14
N VAL A 13 -10.90 -1.86 0.64
CA VAL A 13 -10.01 -2.85 1.24
C VAL A 13 -8.94 -2.14 2.06
N ILE A 14 -8.85 -2.49 3.34
CA ILE A 14 -7.94 -1.87 4.31
C ILE A 14 -6.92 -2.92 4.77
N TYR A 15 -5.65 -2.68 4.49
CA TYR A 15 -4.57 -3.61 4.78
C TYR A 15 -3.47 -3.04 5.68
N GLY A 16 -3.60 -1.78 6.11
CA GLY A 16 -2.64 -1.18 7.03
C GLY A 16 -3.11 0.18 7.54
N SER A 17 -2.60 0.55 8.71
CA SER A 17 -2.78 1.85 9.32
C SER A 17 -1.58 2.18 10.20
N SER A 18 -1.23 3.46 10.27
CA SER A 18 -0.24 3.98 11.22
C SER A 18 -0.84 4.23 12.61
N LYS A 19 -2.15 4.09 12.77
CA LYS A 19 -2.90 4.32 14.02
C LYS A 19 -3.66 3.06 14.41
N PRO A 20 -3.81 2.80 15.72
CA PRO A 20 -4.59 1.64 16.21
C PRO A 20 -6.09 1.77 15.92
N GLU A 21 -6.56 2.99 15.74
CA GLU A 21 -7.97 3.28 15.50
C GLU A 21 -8.15 4.00 14.17
N VAL A 22 -9.19 3.58 13.44
CA VAL A 22 -9.62 4.18 12.18
C VAL A 22 -11.10 4.51 12.27
N SER A 23 -11.48 5.74 11.94
CA SER A 23 -12.87 6.19 11.95
C SER A 23 -13.41 6.31 10.54
N PHE A 24 -14.70 6.01 10.39
CA PHE A 24 -15.45 6.19 9.15
C PHE A 24 -16.61 7.16 9.36
N GLU A 25 -16.91 7.94 8.33
CA GLU A 25 -18.10 8.77 8.30
C GLU A 25 -19.32 7.91 7.97
N PHE A 26 -20.18 7.69 8.96
CA PHE A 26 -21.29 6.75 8.88
C PHE A 26 -22.27 7.06 7.74
N PHE A 27 -22.78 8.29 7.67
CA PHE A 27 -23.81 8.64 6.68
C PHE A 27 -23.34 8.53 5.23
N PRO A 28 -22.16 9.05 4.85
CA PRO A 28 -21.67 8.84 3.49
C PRO A 28 -21.47 7.37 3.13
N MET A 29 -21.02 6.55 4.08
CA MET A 29 -20.83 5.11 3.84
C MET A 29 -22.14 4.37 3.63
N ILE A 30 -23.18 4.66 4.45
CA ILE A 30 -24.49 4.01 4.30
C ILE A 30 -25.22 4.46 3.03
N LEU A 31 -25.13 5.74 2.67
CA LEU A 31 -25.73 6.26 1.44
C LEU A 31 -25.08 5.69 0.17
N ALA A 32 -23.79 5.40 0.25
CA ALA A 32 -23.06 4.75 -0.83
C ALA A 32 -23.30 3.23 -0.89
N GLY A 33 -23.90 2.61 0.15
CA GLY A 33 -23.97 1.16 0.27
C GLY A 33 -22.58 0.52 0.36
N ALA A 34 -21.56 1.29 0.83
CA ALA A 34 -20.18 0.87 0.80
C ALA A 34 -19.88 -0.19 1.87
N ALA A 35 -19.00 -1.12 1.54
CA ALA A 35 -18.45 -2.10 2.46
C ALA A 35 -16.98 -1.83 2.75
N ALA A 36 -16.51 -2.19 3.95
CA ALA A 36 -15.12 -2.18 4.32
C ALA A 36 -14.67 -3.61 4.66
N ARG A 37 -13.55 -4.02 4.10
CA ARG A 37 -12.93 -5.31 4.37
C ARG A 37 -11.50 -5.10 4.85
N PHE A 38 -11.18 -5.72 5.97
CA PHE A 38 -9.84 -5.70 6.54
C PHE A 38 -9.13 -7.01 6.20
N PHE A 39 -7.84 -6.93 5.91
CA PHE A 39 -7.03 -8.12 5.78
C PHE A 39 -5.57 -7.83 6.16
N ILE A 40 -4.85 -8.87 6.49
CA ILE A 40 -3.42 -8.81 6.73
C ILE A 40 -2.72 -9.76 5.75
N VAL A 41 -1.73 -9.24 5.04
CA VAL A 41 -1.03 -9.98 3.97
C VAL A 41 -0.31 -11.23 4.48
N TYR A 42 0.11 -11.22 5.75
CA TYR A 42 0.81 -12.35 6.37
C TYR A 42 -0.07 -13.58 6.60
N GLU A 43 -1.39 -13.39 6.71
CA GLU A 43 -2.38 -14.45 6.91
C GLU A 43 -3.14 -14.80 5.63
N MET A 44 -2.62 -14.38 4.49
CA MET A 44 -3.21 -14.74 3.19
C MET A 44 -3.14 -16.24 2.97
N ALA A 45 -4.24 -16.84 2.53
CA ALA A 45 -4.29 -18.25 2.19
C ALA A 45 -3.18 -18.61 1.16
N PRO A 46 -2.54 -19.78 1.27
CA PRO A 46 -1.43 -20.17 0.40
C PRO A 46 -1.75 -20.08 -1.09
N GLU A 47 -2.97 -20.48 -1.48
CA GLU A 47 -3.44 -20.45 -2.86
C GLU A 47 -3.55 -18.99 -3.36
N ALA A 48 -4.16 -18.12 -2.57
CA ALA A 48 -4.29 -16.70 -2.88
C ALA A 48 -2.92 -16.01 -2.95
N ARG A 49 -1.98 -16.40 -2.09
CA ARG A 49 -0.61 -15.91 -2.13
C ARG A 49 0.09 -16.31 -3.43
N THR A 50 -0.02 -17.58 -3.82
CA THR A 50 0.58 -18.11 -5.05
C THR A 50 0.04 -17.39 -6.28
N GLU A 51 -1.28 -17.22 -6.36
CA GLU A 51 -1.93 -16.48 -7.44
C GLU A 51 -1.47 -15.02 -7.50
N THR A 52 -1.44 -14.34 -6.34
CA THR A 52 -1.01 -12.94 -6.25
C THR A 52 0.45 -12.76 -6.68
N VAL A 53 1.35 -13.63 -6.21
CA VAL A 53 2.78 -13.59 -6.58
C VAL A 53 2.95 -13.81 -8.08
N SER A 54 2.26 -14.80 -8.65
CA SER A 54 2.29 -15.09 -10.08
C SER A 54 1.81 -13.89 -10.91
N ALA A 55 0.70 -13.27 -10.51
CA ALA A 55 0.16 -12.09 -11.18
C ALA A 55 1.13 -10.90 -11.13
N LEU A 56 1.74 -10.65 -9.95
CA LEU A 56 2.73 -9.58 -9.79
C LEU A 56 3.98 -9.82 -10.63
N GLN A 57 4.49 -11.04 -10.66
CA GLN A 57 5.63 -11.41 -11.49
C GLN A 57 5.35 -11.19 -12.99
N GLY A 58 4.15 -11.55 -13.45
CA GLY A 58 3.72 -11.31 -14.82
C GLY A 58 3.65 -9.80 -15.16
N GLN A 59 3.14 -8.99 -14.24
CA GLN A 59 3.06 -7.54 -14.42
C GLN A 59 4.44 -6.87 -14.40
N LEU A 60 5.35 -7.35 -13.56
CA LEU A 60 6.74 -6.90 -13.52
C LEU A 60 7.47 -7.23 -14.84
N ALA A 61 7.36 -8.48 -15.27
CA ALA A 61 8.00 -8.94 -16.50
C ALA A 61 7.50 -8.22 -17.76
N SER A 62 6.23 -7.84 -17.78
CA SER A 62 5.62 -7.08 -18.90
C SER A 62 5.85 -5.57 -18.84
N GLY A 63 6.48 -5.06 -17.77
CA GLY A 63 6.69 -3.62 -17.56
C GLY A 63 5.42 -2.81 -17.25
N LEU A 64 4.32 -3.48 -16.93
CA LEU A 64 3.05 -2.82 -16.53
C LEU A 64 3.11 -2.23 -15.14
N LEU A 65 3.92 -2.79 -14.24
CA LEU A 65 4.15 -2.25 -12.92
C LEU A 65 5.18 -1.11 -12.99
N ARG A 66 4.74 0.08 -12.59
CA ARG A 66 5.61 1.24 -12.45
C ARG A 66 5.85 1.51 -10.97
N HIS A 67 7.12 1.51 -10.59
CA HIS A 67 7.52 1.85 -9.24
C HIS A 67 7.87 3.34 -9.17
N HIS A 68 7.31 4.01 -8.17
CA HIS A 68 7.75 5.36 -7.84
C HIS A 68 8.86 5.27 -6.79
N ILE A 69 10.09 5.56 -7.20
CA ILE A 69 11.25 5.64 -6.32
C ILE A 69 11.41 7.10 -5.92
N ALA A 70 11.18 7.37 -4.64
CA ALA A 70 11.24 8.71 -4.09
C ALA A 70 12.67 9.16 -3.78
N GLY A 71 13.58 8.22 -3.53
CA GLY A 71 14.97 8.47 -3.29
C GLY A 71 15.80 7.20 -3.25
N THR A 72 17.07 7.31 -3.63
CA THR A 72 18.05 6.23 -3.53
C THR A 72 19.21 6.74 -2.66
N TYR A 73 19.57 5.96 -1.65
CA TYR A 73 20.61 6.27 -0.68
C TYR A 73 21.71 5.22 -0.75
N ALA A 74 22.95 5.61 -0.48
CA ALA A 74 24.01 4.64 -0.25
C ALA A 74 23.82 3.93 1.11
N LEU A 75 24.42 2.76 1.29
CA LEU A 75 24.33 2.04 2.56
C LEU A 75 24.87 2.87 3.73
N ASP A 76 25.92 3.66 3.51
CA ASP A 76 26.51 4.53 4.52
C ASP A 76 25.55 5.65 4.97
N ASP A 77 24.56 5.98 4.14
CA ASP A 77 23.53 6.99 4.41
C ASP A 77 22.21 6.37 4.92
N ILE A 78 22.26 5.16 5.47
CA ILE A 78 21.05 4.40 5.91
C ILE A 78 20.20 5.19 6.91
N ALA A 79 20.82 5.98 7.78
CA ALA A 79 20.10 6.82 8.74
C ALA A 79 19.22 7.85 8.04
N ALA A 80 19.76 8.54 7.02
CA ALA A 80 18.98 9.50 6.23
C ALA A 80 17.84 8.83 5.44
N ALA A 81 18.05 7.60 4.96
CA ALA A 81 16.99 6.82 4.31
C ALA A 81 15.83 6.51 5.28
N HIS A 82 16.13 6.12 6.52
CA HIS A 82 15.13 5.90 7.57
C HIS A 82 14.39 7.18 7.92
N GLU A 83 15.09 8.28 8.15
CA GLU A 83 14.48 9.58 8.45
C GLU A 83 13.54 10.05 7.33
N ALA A 84 13.91 9.81 6.07
CA ALA A 84 13.05 10.14 4.93
C ALA A 84 11.72 9.39 4.99
N VAL A 85 11.74 8.09 5.30
CA VAL A 85 10.51 7.26 5.43
C VAL A 85 9.70 7.68 6.66
N GLU A 86 10.35 7.83 7.82
CA GLU A 86 9.71 8.16 9.09
C GLU A 86 9.06 9.56 9.09
N SER A 87 9.59 10.47 8.27
CA SER A 87 9.00 11.81 8.11
C SER A 87 7.56 11.78 7.60
N GLY A 88 7.13 10.69 6.95
CA GLY A 88 5.82 10.55 6.32
C GLY A 88 5.57 11.50 5.14
N LYS A 89 6.58 12.25 4.69
CA LYS A 89 6.49 13.20 3.57
C LYS A 89 6.89 12.58 2.24
N THR A 90 7.48 11.41 2.28
CA THR A 90 7.98 10.69 1.10
C THR A 90 6.84 10.01 0.36
N ILE A 91 6.66 10.33 -0.91
CA ILE A 91 5.70 9.66 -1.78
C ILE A 91 6.46 8.68 -2.67
N GLY A 92 6.25 7.39 -2.47
CA GLY A 92 6.95 6.32 -3.17
C GLY A 92 7.90 5.53 -2.27
N ASN A 93 8.73 4.71 -2.88
CA ASN A 93 9.66 3.84 -2.16
C ASN A 93 11.03 4.49 -2.00
N VAL A 94 11.60 4.35 -0.82
CA VAL A 94 13.00 4.68 -0.56
C VAL A 94 13.82 3.42 -0.77
N VAL A 95 14.88 3.52 -1.55
CA VAL A 95 15.76 2.40 -1.91
C VAL A 95 17.16 2.65 -1.36
N VAL A 96 17.78 1.62 -0.81
CA VAL A 96 19.19 1.64 -0.41
C VAL A 96 19.99 0.83 -1.42
N SER A 97 21.02 1.47 -2.00
CA SER A 97 21.97 0.81 -2.91
C SER A 97 23.09 0.21 -2.08
N LEU A 98 23.37 -1.07 -2.31
CA LEU A 98 24.45 -1.77 -1.60
C LEU A 98 25.82 -1.60 -2.27
N GLY A 99 25.89 -0.82 -3.34
CA GLY A 99 27.11 -0.60 -4.11
C GLY A 99 27.53 -1.85 -4.92
N GLN A 100 27.95 -1.66 -6.14
CA GLN A 100 28.81 -2.62 -6.86
C GLN A 100 30.15 -1.98 -7.08
#